data_3804fffa3812cd930ecc4956c2b32863
#
_entry.id   3804fffa3812cd930ecc4956c2b32863
#
_cell.length_a   1.000
_cell.length_b   1.000
_cell.length_c   1.000
_cell.angle_alpha   90.00
_cell.angle_beta   90.00
_cell.angle_gamma   90.00
#
_symmetry.space_group_name_H-M   'P 1'
#
loop_
_entity.id
_entity.type
_entity.pdbx_description
1 polymer ?
#
loop_
_entity_poly.entity_id
_entity_poly.type
_entity_poly.pdbx_seq_one_letter_code
_entity_poly.pdbx_strand_id
1 'polypeptide(L)'
;MNLYDQNNTLSAHHIKADQQADAKVPDGLWQKCPKCGTAIITKHLDQYNTCPHCHFGFRIGARQRLAWLVDDFTETDQDLLSQDPLNFPDYQQKLATCRQKTTLNDSVLTGTAQIGDQHFGLGIMDPYFIMGSLGTVTGEKITRLFERATQDRLPVILFTASGGARMQEGILSLMQMAKISTAIKEHSTAGLLYITVLTDPTTGGVTASFAMQGDIILAEPHSLVGFAGRRVIEQIMHRRIPKDLQDAETLLKNGFIDRIVERQEEKSALQWLLK
;
A
#
# COMPACT_ATOMS: atom_id res chain seq x y z
N MET A 1 37.58 38.68 13.04
CA MET A 1 37.77 37.69 14.11
C MET A 1 36.39 37.49 14.74
N ASN A 2 35.76 36.33 14.52
CA ASN A 2 34.40 36.08 14.96
C ASN A 2 34.42 35.79 16.48
N LEU A 3 33.60 36.46 17.25
CA LEU A 3 33.46 36.28 18.70
C LEU A 3 33.05 34.85 19.12
N TYR A 4 32.64 34.02 18.18
CA TYR A 4 32.29 32.61 18.39
C TYR A 4 33.51 31.67 18.44
N ASP A 5 34.68 32.11 17.98
CA ASP A 5 35.88 31.24 17.92
C ASP A 5 36.70 31.18 19.24
N GLN A 6 36.39 32.07 20.19
CA GLN A 6 37.23 32.18 21.39
C GLN A 6 36.84 31.29 22.59
N ASN A 7 35.65 30.64 22.57
CA ASN A 7 35.16 29.87 23.71
C ASN A 7 34.63 28.46 23.37
N ASN A 8 34.95 27.94 22.19
CA ASN A 8 34.51 26.59 21.85
C ASN A 8 35.61 25.57 22.17
N THR A 9 35.59 25.05 23.40
CA THR A 9 36.50 23.96 23.85
C THR A 9 36.37 22.69 23.02
N LEU A 10 35.26 22.54 22.24
CA LEU A 10 35.07 21.45 21.30
C LEU A 10 35.89 21.63 20.01
N SER A 11 36.35 22.85 19.68
CA SER A 11 37.22 23.08 18.53
C SER A 11 38.64 22.56 18.72
N ALA A 12 39.07 22.32 19.98
CA ALA A 12 40.38 21.71 20.30
C ALA A 12 40.40 20.19 20.05
N HIS A 13 39.24 19.54 19.99
CA HIS A 13 39.13 18.14 19.61
C HIS A 13 38.59 18.10 18.15
N HIS A 14 39.53 18.19 17.20
CA HIS A 14 39.22 17.82 15.82
C HIS A 14 38.84 16.34 15.78
N ILE A 15 37.56 16.05 15.96
CA ILE A 15 37.00 14.76 15.59
C ILE A 15 37.15 14.70 14.07
N LYS A 16 38.25 14.08 13.60
CA LYS A 16 38.37 13.75 12.17
C LYS A 16 37.18 12.83 11.85
N ALA A 17 36.31 13.29 10.96
CA ALA A 17 35.28 12.44 10.46
C ALA A 17 35.96 11.17 9.91
N ASP A 18 35.64 10.03 10.50
CA ASP A 18 36.13 8.74 10.01
C ASP A 18 35.46 8.53 8.66
N GLN A 19 36.22 8.63 7.57
CA GLN A 19 35.70 8.44 6.20
C GLN A 19 35.11 7.04 5.99
N GLN A 20 35.35 6.11 6.93
CA GLN A 20 34.76 4.76 6.90
C GLN A 20 33.62 4.61 7.94
N ALA A 21 33.21 5.66 8.65
CA ALA A 21 32.14 5.59 9.63
C ALA A 21 30.82 5.15 8.98
N ASP A 22 30.53 5.63 7.77
CA ASP A 22 29.32 5.24 7.03
C ASP A 22 29.32 3.75 6.67
N ALA A 23 30.48 3.16 6.42
CA ALA A 23 30.62 1.72 6.14
C ALA A 23 30.44 0.84 7.39
N LYS A 24 30.55 1.41 8.59
CA LYS A 24 30.41 0.69 9.87
C LYS A 24 28.99 0.73 10.42
N VAL A 25 28.12 1.60 9.88
CA VAL A 25 26.71 1.69 10.28
C VAL A 25 25.91 0.73 9.40
N PRO A 26 25.25 -0.28 9.97
CA PRO A 26 24.39 -1.17 9.19
C PRO A 26 23.30 -0.37 8.48
N ASP A 27 23.10 -0.63 7.17
CA ASP A 27 22.00 -0.06 6.43
C ASP A 27 20.65 -0.41 7.10
N GLY A 28 19.75 0.58 7.15
CA GLY A 28 18.44 0.40 7.72
C GLY A 28 18.35 0.41 9.24
N LEU A 29 19.42 0.78 9.96
CA LEU A 29 19.39 0.91 11.43
C LEU A 29 18.41 2.00 11.89
N TRP A 30 18.32 3.09 11.13
CA TRP A 30 17.45 4.24 11.39
C TRP A 30 16.51 4.49 10.21
N GLN A 31 15.26 4.81 10.53
CA GLN A 31 14.28 5.22 9.57
C GLN A 31 13.65 6.56 9.98
N LYS A 32 13.60 7.52 9.06
CA LYS A 32 12.93 8.79 9.30
C LYS A 32 11.47 8.69 8.87
N CYS A 33 10.55 9.02 9.76
CA CYS A 33 9.14 9.08 9.40
C CYS A 33 8.90 10.17 8.36
N PRO A 34 8.27 9.87 7.20
CA PRO A 34 8.04 10.85 6.14
C PRO A 34 6.97 11.90 6.54
N LYS A 35 6.16 11.62 7.56
CA LYS A 35 5.07 12.50 8.02
C LYS A 35 5.53 13.41 9.15
N CYS A 36 5.93 12.88 10.29
CA CYS A 36 6.33 13.69 11.45
C CYS A 36 7.82 14.06 11.49
N GLY A 37 8.65 13.45 10.63
CA GLY A 37 10.10 13.73 10.56
C GLY A 37 10.93 13.09 11.67
N THR A 38 10.34 12.35 12.62
CA THR A 38 11.05 11.69 13.71
C THR A 38 11.95 10.59 13.20
N ALA A 39 13.18 10.52 13.70
CA ALA A 39 14.09 9.42 13.44
C ALA A 39 13.78 8.26 14.40
N ILE A 40 13.61 7.07 13.85
CA ILE A 40 13.19 5.87 14.57
C ILE A 40 14.21 4.77 14.34
N ILE A 41 14.61 4.06 15.39
CA ILE A 41 15.43 2.86 15.25
C ILE A 41 14.53 1.74 14.72
N THR A 42 14.89 1.19 13.56
CA THR A 42 14.06 0.18 12.87
C THR A 42 13.74 -1.04 13.75
N LYS A 43 14.66 -1.44 14.62
CA LYS A 43 14.45 -2.54 15.58
C LYS A 43 13.39 -2.25 16.66
N HIS A 44 13.03 -0.98 16.86
CA HIS A 44 12.01 -0.58 17.84
C HIS A 44 10.62 -0.47 17.23
N LEU A 45 10.47 -0.69 15.92
CA LEU A 45 9.17 -0.81 15.29
C LEU A 45 8.50 -2.10 15.74
N ASP A 46 7.20 -2.01 15.99
CA ASP A 46 6.36 -3.16 16.33
C ASP A 46 6.09 -4.06 15.10
N GLN A 47 5.33 -5.12 15.30
CA GLN A 47 4.95 -6.03 14.22
C GLN A 47 4.11 -5.36 13.12
N TYR A 48 3.44 -4.26 13.45
CA TYR A 48 2.62 -3.49 12.52
C TYR A 48 3.43 -2.50 11.68
N ASN A 49 4.70 -2.29 12.03
CA ASN A 49 5.60 -1.36 11.35
C ASN A 49 5.03 0.05 11.27
N THR A 50 4.58 0.58 12.41
CA THR A 50 3.98 1.91 12.54
C THR A 50 4.91 2.90 13.24
N CYS A 51 4.77 4.19 12.91
CA CYS A 51 5.51 5.24 13.60
C CYS A 51 4.97 5.40 15.03
N PRO A 52 5.80 5.30 16.08
CA PRO A 52 5.33 5.42 17.47
C PRO A 52 4.87 6.83 17.85
N HIS A 53 5.11 7.84 17.00
CA HIS A 53 4.76 9.24 17.28
C HIS A 53 3.50 9.72 16.56
N CYS A 54 3.28 9.31 15.31
CA CYS A 54 2.15 9.79 14.53
C CYS A 54 1.31 8.67 13.92
N HIS A 55 1.60 7.42 14.25
CA HIS A 55 0.87 6.22 13.79
C HIS A 55 0.89 5.99 12.27
N PHE A 56 1.74 6.75 11.53
CA PHE A 56 1.93 6.50 10.10
C PHE A 56 2.41 5.06 9.87
N GLY A 57 1.69 4.34 9.01
CA GLY A 57 2.04 2.98 8.62
C GLY A 57 3.17 2.99 7.56
N PHE A 58 4.38 2.53 7.92
CA PHE A 58 5.42 2.31 6.92
C PHE A 58 4.98 1.19 5.95
N ARG A 59 5.50 1.22 4.72
CA ARG A 59 5.18 0.18 3.74
C ARG A 59 5.55 -1.19 4.25
N ILE A 60 4.66 -2.15 4.04
CA ILE A 60 4.85 -3.56 4.38
C ILE A 60 4.42 -4.43 3.22
N GLY A 61 5.00 -5.63 3.10
CA GLY A 61 4.59 -6.62 2.11
C GLY A 61 3.25 -7.26 2.46
N ALA A 62 2.59 -7.80 1.43
CA ALA A 62 1.28 -8.44 1.61
C ALA A 62 1.32 -9.60 2.60
N ARG A 63 2.35 -10.45 2.55
CA ARG A 63 2.50 -11.59 3.48
C ARG A 63 2.77 -11.12 4.91
N GLN A 64 3.47 -10.00 5.11
CA GLN A 64 3.69 -9.45 6.44
C GLN A 64 2.37 -8.95 7.03
N ARG A 65 1.52 -8.26 6.23
CA ARG A 65 0.18 -7.84 6.67
C ARG A 65 -0.68 -9.04 7.01
N LEU A 66 -0.70 -10.05 6.14
CA LEU A 66 -1.48 -11.26 6.34
C LEU A 66 -1.20 -11.93 7.69
N ALA A 67 0.06 -11.98 8.12
CA ALA A 67 0.51 -12.71 9.29
C ALA A 67 -0.15 -12.28 10.61
N TRP A 68 -0.60 -11.02 10.71
CA TRP A 68 -1.26 -10.53 11.92
C TRP A 68 -2.75 -10.18 11.71
N LEU A 69 -3.20 -10.13 10.45
CA LEU A 69 -4.54 -9.66 10.12
C LEU A 69 -5.60 -10.74 10.30
N VAL A 70 -5.34 -11.96 9.89
CA VAL A 70 -6.33 -13.06 9.83
C VAL A 70 -5.92 -14.24 10.69
N ASP A 71 -6.88 -15.11 11.00
CA ASP A 71 -6.67 -16.34 11.75
C ASP A 71 -6.34 -17.51 10.83
N ASP A 72 -6.96 -17.55 9.64
CA ASP A 72 -6.70 -18.53 8.59
C ASP A 72 -6.76 -17.89 7.20
N PHE A 73 -6.02 -18.47 6.24
CA PHE A 73 -5.98 -17.99 4.87
C PHE A 73 -5.65 -19.09 3.87
N THR A 74 -6.50 -19.22 2.89
CA THR A 74 -6.29 -20.10 1.73
C THR A 74 -6.03 -19.28 0.48
N GLU A 75 -4.76 -19.25 0.00
CA GLU A 75 -4.35 -18.50 -1.17
C GLU A 75 -4.96 -19.08 -2.45
N THR A 76 -5.44 -18.21 -3.36
CA THR A 76 -5.98 -18.56 -4.67
C THR A 76 -5.20 -17.89 -5.79
N ASP A 77 -5.23 -18.49 -7.00
CA ASP A 77 -4.59 -17.96 -8.21
C ASP A 77 -3.08 -17.65 -8.04
N GLN A 78 -2.40 -18.37 -7.18
CA GLN A 78 -0.97 -18.22 -6.95
C GLN A 78 -0.11 -18.61 -8.16
N ASP A 79 -0.64 -19.40 -9.08
CA ASP A 79 0.00 -19.89 -10.30
C ASP A 79 -0.05 -18.91 -11.46
N LEU A 80 -0.88 -17.86 -11.37
CA LEU A 80 -0.97 -16.83 -12.40
C LEU A 80 0.31 -15.99 -12.48
N LEU A 81 0.92 -15.96 -13.65
CA LEU A 81 2.18 -15.29 -13.92
C LEU A 81 1.97 -14.12 -14.88
N SER A 82 2.41 -12.93 -14.48
CA SER A 82 2.49 -11.80 -15.39
C SER A 82 3.44 -12.10 -16.55
N GLN A 83 2.94 -11.88 -17.76
CA GLN A 83 3.70 -11.98 -18.99
C GLN A 83 4.07 -10.57 -19.48
N ASP A 84 4.96 -10.50 -20.47
CA ASP A 84 5.32 -9.23 -21.11
C ASP A 84 4.65 -9.13 -22.48
N PRO A 85 3.38 -8.70 -22.55
CA PRO A 85 2.63 -8.70 -23.81
C PRO A 85 3.12 -7.68 -24.81
N LEU A 86 3.92 -6.70 -24.38
CA LEU A 86 4.42 -5.61 -25.21
C LEU A 86 5.93 -5.68 -25.49
N ASN A 87 6.61 -6.70 -24.97
CA ASN A 87 8.07 -6.84 -25.02
C ASN A 87 8.77 -5.56 -24.52
N PHE A 88 8.32 -5.08 -23.34
CA PHE A 88 8.86 -3.85 -22.76
C PHE A 88 10.30 -4.07 -22.25
N PRO A 89 11.25 -3.17 -22.54
CA PRO A 89 12.65 -3.32 -22.14
C PRO A 89 12.79 -3.62 -20.64
N ASP A 90 13.61 -4.62 -20.30
CA ASP A 90 13.95 -5.05 -18.93
C ASP A 90 12.77 -5.50 -18.04
N TYR A 91 11.55 -5.60 -18.60
CA TYR A 91 10.37 -5.89 -17.79
C TYR A 91 10.38 -7.32 -17.23
N GLN A 92 10.77 -8.31 -18.02
CA GLN A 92 10.88 -9.70 -17.57
C GLN A 92 11.88 -9.85 -16.43
N GLN A 93 13.03 -9.19 -16.51
CA GLN A 93 14.04 -9.20 -15.44
C GLN A 93 13.50 -8.55 -14.17
N LYS A 94 12.78 -7.44 -14.30
CA LYS A 94 12.14 -6.74 -13.19
C LYS A 94 11.08 -7.61 -12.52
N LEU A 95 10.25 -8.32 -13.29
CA LEU A 95 9.27 -9.28 -12.77
C LEU A 95 9.96 -10.39 -11.98
N ALA A 96 11.01 -11.00 -12.52
CA ALA A 96 11.77 -12.05 -11.84
C ALA A 96 12.35 -11.57 -10.51
N THR A 97 12.96 -10.37 -10.48
CA THR A 97 13.48 -9.76 -9.26
C THR A 97 12.40 -9.50 -8.22
N CYS A 98 11.24 -8.99 -8.64
CA CYS A 98 10.12 -8.75 -7.73
C CYS A 98 9.56 -10.04 -7.16
N ARG A 99 9.38 -11.10 -7.97
CA ARG A 99 8.93 -12.43 -7.52
C ARG A 99 9.87 -13.00 -6.45
N GLN A 100 11.17 -12.92 -6.68
CA GLN A 100 12.17 -13.39 -5.72
C GLN A 100 12.11 -12.60 -4.40
N LYS A 101 11.91 -11.28 -4.47
CA LYS A 101 11.88 -10.40 -3.29
C LYS A 101 10.59 -10.51 -2.48
N THR A 102 9.44 -10.61 -3.13
CA THR A 102 8.12 -10.57 -2.48
C THR A 102 7.53 -11.95 -2.24
N THR A 103 8.05 -12.99 -2.88
CA THR A 103 7.46 -14.34 -2.92
C THR A 103 6.04 -14.37 -3.49
N LEU A 104 5.69 -13.36 -4.30
CA LEU A 104 4.43 -13.23 -5.02
C LEU A 104 4.69 -13.30 -6.52
N ASN A 105 3.73 -13.79 -7.27
CA ASN A 105 3.81 -13.83 -8.73
C ASN A 105 3.34 -12.55 -9.41
N ASP A 106 2.56 -11.72 -8.71
CA ASP A 106 2.21 -10.36 -9.09
C ASP A 106 1.89 -9.49 -7.86
N SER A 107 1.47 -8.23 -8.05
CA SER A 107 1.36 -7.20 -7.02
C SER A 107 0.14 -7.34 -6.09
N VAL A 108 -0.53 -8.50 -6.08
CA VAL A 108 -1.63 -8.78 -5.16
C VAL A 108 -1.62 -10.22 -4.68
N LEU A 109 -1.85 -10.41 -3.39
CA LEU A 109 -2.16 -11.68 -2.75
C LEU A 109 -3.68 -11.78 -2.64
N THR A 110 -4.27 -12.88 -3.13
CA THR A 110 -5.73 -13.11 -3.09
C THR A 110 -6.06 -14.47 -2.53
N GLY A 111 -7.18 -14.58 -1.82
CA GLY A 111 -7.63 -15.84 -1.24
C GLY A 111 -8.90 -15.70 -0.41
N THR A 112 -9.28 -16.78 0.24
CA THR A 112 -10.33 -16.80 1.26
C THR A 112 -9.68 -16.73 2.64
N ALA A 113 -10.19 -15.86 3.50
CA ALA A 113 -9.66 -15.62 4.83
C ALA A 113 -10.73 -15.81 5.91
N GLN A 114 -10.28 -15.94 7.16
CA GLN A 114 -11.14 -16.03 8.32
C GLN A 114 -10.64 -15.13 9.45
N ILE A 115 -11.58 -14.42 10.11
CA ILE A 115 -11.36 -13.71 11.39
C ILE A 115 -12.48 -14.12 12.33
N GLY A 116 -12.13 -14.81 13.43
CA GLY A 116 -13.13 -15.44 14.31
C GLY A 116 -14.01 -16.42 13.51
N ASP A 117 -15.32 -16.23 13.54
CA ASP A 117 -16.28 -17.07 12.81
C ASP A 117 -16.66 -16.49 11.43
N GLN A 118 -16.02 -15.38 11.01
CA GLN A 118 -16.36 -14.68 9.77
C GLN A 118 -15.43 -15.10 8.64
N HIS A 119 -15.99 -15.57 7.53
CA HIS A 119 -15.28 -15.88 6.29
C HIS A 119 -15.49 -14.80 5.25
N PHE A 120 -14.45 -14.47 4.49
CA PHE A 120 -14.49 -13.43 3.46
C PHE A 120 -13.42 -13.63 2.38
N GLY A 121 -13.66 -13.07 1.21
CA GLY A 121 -12.62 -12.92 0.19
C GLY A 121 -11.64 -11.82 0.59
N LEU A 122 -10.35 -12.12 0.58
CA LEU A 122 -9.29 -11.18 0.95
C LEU A 122 -8.34 -10.92 -0.21
N GLY A 123 -8.11 -9.66 -0.51
CA GLY A 123 -7.05 -9.18 -1.40
C GLY A 123 -6.10 -8.24 -0.68
N ILE A 124 -4.81 -8.43 -0.82
CA ILE A 124 -3.79 -7.52 -0.25
C ILE A 124 -2.79 -7.18 -1.35
N MET A 125 -2.76 -5.91 -1.77
CA MET A 125 -1.76 -5.41 -2.72
C MET A 125 -0.41 -5.24 -2.04
N ASP A 126 0.66 -5.54 -2.78
CA ASP A 126 2.04 -5.47 -2.29
C ASP A 126 2.81 -4.32 -2.94
N PRO A 127 3.18 -3.28 -2.19
CA PRO A 127 3.88 -2.11 -2.72
C PRO A 127 5.31 -2.42 -3.19
N TYR A 128 5.88 -3.55 -2.80
CA TYR A 128 7.23 -3.95 -3.22
C TYR A 128 7.26 -4.69 -4.56
N PHE A 129 6.10 -5.15 -5.05
CA PHE A 129 5.99 -5.71 -6.39
C PHE A 129 5.66 -4.60 -7.39
N ILE A 130 6.68 -4.04 -8.05
CA ILE A 130 6.58 -2.92 -9.00
C ILE A 130 5.66 -1.80 -8.46
N MET A 131 5.90 -1.34 -7.23
CA MET A 131 5.11 -0.31 -6.53
C MET A 131 3.61 -0.65 -6.39
N GLY A 132 3.25 -1.92 -6.30
CA GLY A 132 1.85 -2.34 -6.24
C GLY A 132 1.05 -2.04 -7.50
N SER A 133 1.71 -1.86 -8.65
CA SER A 133 1.04 -1.40 -9.87
C SER A 133 0.04 -2.40 -10.41
N LEU A 134 -1.10 -1.90 -10.88
CA LEU A 134 -2.17 -2.66 -11.49
C LEU A 134 -1.74 -3.17 -12.87
N GLY A 135 -1.36 -4.44 -12.96
CA GLY A 135 -1.09 -5.17 -14.19
C GLY A 135 -2.23 -6.12 -14.56
N THR A 136 -2.09 -6.80 -15.70
CA THR A 136 -3.11 -7.75 -16.21
C THR A 136 -3.40 -8.88 -15.23
N VAL A 137 -2.37 -9.46 -14.62
CA VAL A 137 -2.53 -10.55 -13.62
C VAL A 137 -3.09 -10.01 -12.31
N THR A 138 -2.66 -8.85 -11.85
CA THR A 138 -3.25 -8.20 -10.68
C THR A 138 -4.75 -7.99 -10.89
N GLY A 139 -5.14 -7.44 -12.05
CA GLY A 139 -6.54 -7.24 -12.40
C GLY A 139 -7.34 -8.53 -12.49
N GLU A 140 -6.77 -9.58 -13.11
CA GLU A 140 -7.37 -10.91 -13.17
C GLU A 140 -7.59 -11.51 -11.78
N LYS A 141 -6.59 -11.48 -10.92
CA LYS A 141 -6.68 -12.02 -9.54
C LYS A 141 -7.77 -11.32 -8.73
N ILE A 142 -7.84 -9.97 -8.80
CA ILE A 142 -8.87 -9.20 -8.09
C ILE A 142 -10.26 -9.52 -8.68
N THR A 143 -10.39 -9.60 -10.01
CA THR A 143 -11.65 -9.97 -10.66
C THR A 143 -12.13 -11.34 -10.18
N ARG A 144 -11.28 -12.36 -10.23
CA ARG A 144 -11.60 -13.72 -9.75
C ARG A 144 -11.92 -13.77 -8.26
N LEU A 145 -11.27 -12.91 -7.45
CA LEU A 145 -11.60 -12.79 -6.03
C LEU A 145 -13.07 -12.41 -5.85
N PHE A 146 -13.54 -11.37 -6.57
CA PHE A 146 -14.94 -10.94 -6.52
C PHE A 146 -15.91 -11.98 -7.09
N GLU A 147 -15.56 -12.61 -8.22
CA GLU A 147 -16.38 -13.64 -8.84
C GLU A 147 -16.60 -14.84 -7.90
N ARG A 148 -15.53 -15.37 -7.28
CA ARG A 148 -15.62 -16.46 -6.29
C ARG A 148 -16.39 -16.04 -5.04
N ALA A 149 -16.04 -14.88 -4.47
CA ALA A 149 -16.75 -14.37 -3.30
C ALA A 149 -18.26 -14.20 -3.57
N THR A 150 -18.63 -13.79 -4.79
CA THR A 150 -20.04 -13.69 -5.21
C THR A 150 -20.70 -15.05 -5.28
N GLN A 151 -20.02 -16.05 -5.86
CA GLN A 151 -20.53 -17.44 -5.93
C GLN A 151 -20.71 -18.06 -4.53
N ASP A 152 -19.73 -17.83 -3.64
CA ASP A 152 -19.72 -18.37 -2.29
C ASP A 152 -20.52 -17.51 -1.29
N ARG A 153 -21.10 -16.38 -1.78
CA ARG A 153 -21.85 -15.37 -0.99
C ARG A 153 -21.05 -14.81 0.19
N LEU A 154 -19.78 -14.56 -0.03
CA LEU A 154 -18.87 -13.99 0.96
C LEU A 154 -18.67 -12.48 0.74
N PRO A 155 -18.51 -11.67 1.78
CA PRO A 155 -18.02 -10.29 1.66
C PRO A 155 -16.58 -10.27 1.13
N VAL A 156 -16.15 -9.12 0.57
CA VAL A 156 -14.77 -8.93 0.11
C VAL A 156 -14.11 -7.81 0.90
N ILE A 157 -12.87 -8.03 1.31
CA ILE A 157 -11.98 -7.01 1.88
C ILE A 157 -10.75 -6.87 0.98
N LEU A 158 -10.44 -5.64 0.57
CA LEU A 158 -9.28 -5.37 -0.29
C LEU A 158 -8.41 -4.25 0.31
N PHE A 159 -7.17 -4.62 0.66
CA PHE A 159 -6.12 -3.65 1.02
C PHE A 159 -5.43 -3.15 -0.23
N THR A 160 -5.48 -1.86 -0.46
CA THR A 160 -4.86 -1.23 -1.63
C THR A 160 -3.53 -0.60 -1.26
N ALA A 161 -2.50 -0.87 -2.07
CA ALA A 161 -1.17 -0.29 -1.97
C ALA A 161 -0.57 -0.17 -3.36
N SER A 162 -0.75 0.98 -4.03
CA SER A 162 -0.43 1.08 -5.45
C SER A 162 0.02 2.47 -5.90
N GLY A 163 1.01 2.48 -6.79
CA GLY A 163 1.39 3.67 -7.57
C GLY A 163 0.50 3.93 -8.79
N GLY A 164 -0.47 3.07 -9.10
CA GLY A 164 -1.37 3.18 -10.26
C GLY A 164 -1.23 2.07 -11.28
N ALA A 165 -1.60 2.33 -12.53
CA ALA A 165 -1.54 1.38 -13.64
C ALA A 165 -0.09 0.99 -14.00
N ARG A 166 0.13 -0.26 -14.40
CA ARG A 166 1.44 -0.80 -14.80
C ARG A 166 1.82 -0.31 -16.19
N MET A 167 2.73 0.65 -16.26
CA MET A 167 3.14 1.29 -17.52
C MET A 167 3.72 0.29 -18.53
N GLN A 168 4.41 -0.75 -18.08
CA GLN A 168 5.01 -1.78 -18.93
C GLN A 168 3.97 -2.61 -19.70
N GLU A 169 2.73 -2.63 -19.25
CA GLU A 169 1.63 -3.35 -19.90
C GLU A 169 0.67 -2.41 -20.65
N GLY A 170 0.98 -1.12 -20.71
CA GLY A 170 0.29 -0.11 -21.50
C GLY A 170 -1.22 -0.09 -21.26
N ILE A 171 -2.00 -0.06 -22.35
CA ILE A 171 -3.47 0.01 -22.32
C ILE A 171 -4.10 -1.21 -21.61
N LEU A 172 -3.44 -2.37 -21.63
CA LEU A 172 -3.95 -3.58 -20.99
C LEU A 172 -4.11 -3.40 -19.48
N SER A 173 -3.20 -2.64 -18.86
CA SER A 173 -3.30 -2.30 -17.45
C SER A 173 -4.47 -1.37 -17.14
N LEU A 174 -4.78 -0.42 -18.02
CA LEU A 174 -5.93 0.48 -17.86
C LEU A 174 -7.27 -0.27 -18.01
N MET A 175 -7.33 -1.25 -18.90
CA MET A 175 -8.54 -2.09 -19.08
C MET A 175 -8.88 -2.90 -17.84
N GLN A 176 -7.91 -3.18 -16.95
CA GLN A 176 -8.19 -3.88 -15.70
C GLN A 176 -9.09 -3.09 -14.76
N MET A 177 -9.05 -1.76 -14.82
CA MET A 177 -9.95 -0.90 -14.03
C MET A 177 -11.41 -1.21 -14.33
N ALA A 178 -11.78 -1.24 -15.61
CA ALA A 178 -13.16 -1.54 -16.04
C ALA A 178 -13.54 -2.99 -15.70
N LYS A 179 -12.62 -3.94 -15.90
CA LYS A 179 -12.84 -5.35 -15.62
C LYS A 179 -13.15 -5.60 -14.13
N ILE A 180 -12.35 -5.06 -13.23
CA ILE A 180 -12.57 -5.17 -11.78
C ILE A 180 -13.88 -4.48 -11.40
N SER A 181 -14.15 -3.27 -11.91
CA SER A 181 -15.39 -2.54 -11.60
C SER A 181 -16.65 -3.31 -12.03
N THR A 182 -16.57 -4.10 -13.11
CA THR A 182 -17.68 -4.97 -13.53
C THR A 182 -17.93 -6.08 -12.50
N ALA A 183 -16.89 -6.75 -12.03
CA ALA A 183 -17.01 -7.79 -11.01
C ALA A 183 -17.53 -7.23 -9.66
N ILE A 184 -17.10 -6.04 -9.27
CA ILE A 184 -17.61 -5.34 -8.09
C ILE A 184 -19.10 -5.04 -8.23
N LYS A 185 -19.53 -4.58 -9.41
CA LYS A 185 -20.95 -4.33 -9.66
C LYS A 185 -21.80 -5.59 -9.53
N GLU A 186 -21.31 -6.72 -10.04
CA GLU A 186 -22.00 -8.01 -9.89
C GLU A 186 -22.10 -8.44 -8.44
N HIS A 187 -21.01 -8.28 -7.69
CA HIS A 187 -20.92 -8.54 -6.26
C HIS A 187 -21.92 -7.70 -5.45
N SER A 188 -21.94 -6.39 -5.70
CA SER A 188 -22.90 -5.46 -5.09
C SER A 188 -24.36 -5.76 -5.48
N THR A 189 -24.61 -6.15 -6.75
CA THR A 189 -25.95 -6.56 -7.21
C THR A 189 -26.44 -7.82 -6.49
N ALA A 190 -25.53 -8.70 -6.08
CA ALA A 190 -25.84 -9.87 -5.24
C ALA A 190 -26.10 -9.51 -3.76
N GLY A 191 -26.01 -8.22 -3.40
CA GLY A 191 -26.21 -7.72 -2.03
C GLY A 191 -25.08 -8.06 -1.07
N LEU A 192 -23.85 -8.17 -1.56
CA LEU A 192 -22.68 -8.57 -0.79
C LEU A 192 -21.79 -7.36 -0.48
N LEU A 193 -21.23 -7.34 0.72
CA LEU A 193 -20.43 -6.24 1.26
C LEU A 193 -19.02 -6.21 0.64
N TYR A 194 -18.59 -5.03 0.24
CA TYR A 194 -17.22 -4.75 -0.18
C TYR A 194 -16.58 -3.69 0.70
N ILE A 195 -15.49 -4.02 1.40
CA ILE A 195 -14.71 -3.12 2.24
C ILE A 195 -13.36 -2.87 1.58
N THR A 196 -12.98 -1.61 1.39
CA THR A 196 -11.62 -1.24 1.03
C THR A 196 -10.86 -0.66 2.22
N VAL A 197 -9.56 -0.98 2.30
CA VAL A 197 -8.64 -0.36 3.24
C VAL A 197 -7.51 0.30 2.43
N LEU A 198 -7.49 1.62 2.42
CA LEU A 198 -6.53 2.41 1.68
C LEU A 198 -5.22 2.54 2.47
N THR A 199 -4.11 2.08 1.91
CA THR A 199 -2.79 2.17 2.54
C THR A 199 -1.82 3.05 1.74
N ASP A 200 -0.65 3.35 2.29
CA ASP A 200 0.35 4.21 1.64
C ASP A 200 1.23 3.46 0.63
N PRO A 201 1.23 3.89 -0.65
CA PRO A 201 0.34 4.83 -1.31
C PRO A 201 -0.85 4.12 -1.99
N THR A 202 -1.98 4.80 -2.16
CA THR A 202 -3.05 4.39 -3.08
C THR A 202 -3.31 5.50 -4.08
N THR A 203 -2.81 5.33 -5.31
CA THR A 203 -2.83 6.41 -6.32
C THR A 203 -3.20 5.94 -7.71
N GLY A 204 -3.44 6.89 -8.60
CA GLY A 204 -3.64 6.69 -10.04
C GLY A 204 -4.90 5.91 -10.38
N GLY A 205 -4.77 4.96 -11.30
CA GLY A 205 -5.87 4.12 -11.78
C GLY A 205 -6.54 3.29 -10.69
N VAL A 206 -5.80 2.92 -9.63
CA VAL A 206 -6.34 2.16 -8.50
C VAL A 206 -7.34 3.02 -7.72
N THR A 207 -6.96 4.25 -7.36
CA THR A 207 -7.88 5.20 -6.72
C THR A 207 -9.06 5.56 -7.63
N ALA A 208 -8.81 5.76 -8.93
CA ALA A 208 -9.86 6.11 -9.89
C ALA A 208 -10.82 4.96 -10.23
N SER A 209 -10.64 3.79 -9.63
CA SER A 209 -11.48 2.62 -9.86
C SER A 209 -11.82 1.91 -8.54
N PHE A 210 -11.45 0.67 -8.41
CA PHE A 210 -11.90 -0.23 -7.36
C PHE A 210 -11.56 0.21 -5.93
N ALA A 211 -10.50 0.98 -5.69
CA ALA A 211 -10.16 1.43 -4.34
C ALA A 211 -11.23 2.35 -3.72
N MET A 212 -11.94 3.13 -4.56
CA MET A 212 -13.00 4.05 -4.13
C MET A 212 -14.41 3.52 -4.42
N GLN A 213 -14.56 2.21 -4.66
CA GLN A 213 -15.85 1.56 -4.93
C GLN A 213 -16.34 0.67 -3.77
N GLY A 214 -15.65 0.68 -2.63
CA GLY A 214 -16.11 -0.01 -1.43
C GLY A 214 -17.42 0.55 -0.90
N ASP A 215 -18.27 -0.31 -0.36
CA ASP A 215 -19.44 0.10 0.43
C ASP A 215 -19.00 0.78 1.73
N ILE A 216 -17.85 0.34 2.26
CA ILE A 216 -17.14 0.96 3.38
C ILE A 216 -15.69 1.17 2.96
N ILE A 217 -15.21 2.40 3.10
CA ILE A 217 -13.85 2.80 2.71
C ILE A 217 -13.09 3.24 3.95
N LEU A 218 -12.16 2.41 4.39
CA LEU A 218 -11.24 2.69 5.49
C LEU A 218 -9.90 3.19 4.96
N ALA A 219 -9.14 3.89 5.77
CA ALA A 219 -7.77 4.27 5.45
C ALA A 219 -6.85 4.15 6.67
N GLU A 220 -5.57 3.85 6.45
CA GLU A 220 -4.54 3.97 7.47
C GLU A 220 -4.22 5.46 7.75
N PRO A 221 -3.80 5.81 8.98
CA PRO A 221 -3.40 7.18 9.31
C PRO A 221 -2.34 7.71 8.36
N HIS A 222 -2.52 8.94 7.89
CA HIS A 222 -1.58 9.67 7.03
C HIS A 222 -1.24 8.99 5.71
N SER A 223 -1.98 7.97 5.28
CA SER A 223 -1.76 7.32 3.98
C SER A 223 -1.97 8.31 2.83
N LEU A 224 -1.09 8.22 1.82
CA LEU A 224 -1.19 9.01 0.60
C LEU A 224 -2.25 8.38 -0.31
N VAL A 225 -3.36 9.10 -0.50
CA VAL A 225 -4.44 8.69 -1.39
C VAL A 225 -4.75 9.80 -2.39
N GLY A 226 -4.69 9.50 -3.69
CA GLY A 226 -4.95 10.51 -4.72
C GLY A 226 -4.90 9.96 -6.13
N PHE A 227 -5.47 10.71 -7.08
CA PHE A 227 -5.44 10.31 -8.48
C PHE A 227 -4.06 10.52 -9.11
N ALA A 228 -3.52 11.72 -9.02
CA ALA A 228 -2.21 12.06 -9.58
C ALA A 228 -1.20 12.32 -8.46
N GLY A 229 0.05 11.90 -8.68
CA GLY A 229 1.13 12.24 -7.76
C GLY A 229 1.33 13.76 -7.63
N ARG A 230 1.69 14.24 -6.45
CA ARG A 230 1.95 15.65 -6.13
C ARG A 230 2.76 16.37 -7.22
N ARG A 231 3.89 15.76 -7.64
CA ARG A 231 4.77 16.34 -8.65
C ARG A 231 4.04 16.66 -9.97
N VAL A 232 3.18 15.75 -10.41
CA VAL A 232 2.40 15.93 -11.65
C VAL A 232 1.41 17.07 -11.48
N ILE A 233 0.70 17.11 -10.35
CA ILE A 233 -0.27 18.19 -10.06
C ILE A 233 0.43 19.56 -10.04
N GLU A 234 1.55 19.68 -9.33
CA GLU A 234 2.30 20.93 -9.21
C GLU A 234 2.88 21.40 -10.55
N GLN A 235 3.33 20.45 -11.40
CA GLN A 235 3.81 20.76 -12.75
C GLN A 235 2.69 21.28 -13.66
N ILE A 236 1.49 20.68 -13.60
CA ILE A 236 0.35 21.11 -14.42
C ILE A 236 -0.23 22.44 -13.92
N MET A 237 -0.36 22.59 -12.62
CA MET A 237 -0.97 23.78 -12.02
C MET A 237 0.01 24.94 -11.86
N HIS A 238 1.29 24.74 -12.10
CA HIS A 238 2.38 25.72 -11.92
C HIS A 238 2.39 26.37 -10.51
N ARG A 239 1.92 25.66 -9.50
CA ARG A 239 1.91 26.09 -8.10
C ARG A 239 2.04 24.90 -7.14
N ARG A 240 2.58 25.18 -5.96
CA ARG A 240 2.65 24.17 -4.88
C ARG A 240 1.26 23.92 -4.31
N ILE A 241 0.94 22.65 -4.08
CA ILE A 241 -0.28 22.23 -3.39
C ILE A 241 -0.01 22.02 -1.88
N PRO A 242 -1.04 22.17 -1.02
CA PRO A 242 -0.91 21.86 0.41
C PRO A 242 -0.29 20.47 0.63
N LYS A 243 0.50 20.32 1.69
CA LYS A 243 1.23 19.06 1.94
C LYS A 243 0.29 17.91 2.27
N ASP A 244 -0.82 18.19 2.88
CA ASP A 244 -1.85 17.28 3.39
C ASP A 244 -3.03 17.07 2.44
N LEU A 245 -3.00 17.67 1.23
CA LEU A 245 -4.13 17.60 0.28
C LEU A 245 -4.57 16.18 -0.05
N GLN A 246 -3.63 15.25 -0.06
CA GLN A 246 -3.84 13.84 -0.42
C GLN A 246 -3.68 12.90 0.79
N ASP A 247 -3.66 13.40 2.00
CA ASP A 247 -3.58 12.59 3.20
C ASP A 247 -4.97 12.07 3.60
N ALA A 248 -5.03 10.89 4.21
CA ALA A 248 -6.27 10.24 4.63
C ALA A 248 -7.17 11.17 5.48
N GLU A 249 -6.58 12.01 6.33
CA GLU A 249 -7.30 12.97 7.18
C GLU A 249 -8.08 13.99 6.34
N THR A 250 -7.50 14.47 5.25
CA THR A 250 -8.17 15.39 4.34
C THR A 250 -9.29 14.71 3.57
N LEU A 251 -9.09 13.45 3.18
CA LEU A 251 -10.13 12.65 2.53
C LEU A 251 -11.30 12.39 3.47
N LEU A 252 -11.04 12.05 4.74
CA LEU A 252 -12.07 11.85 5.75
C LEU A 252 -12.89 13.12 5.96
N LYS A 253 -12.21 14.27 6.13
CA LYS A 253 -12.87 15.57 6.28
C LYS A 253 -13.78 15.93 5.11
N ASN A 254 -13.40 15.52 3.90
CA ASN A 254 -14.16 15.79 2.67
C ASN A 254 -15.19 14.69 2.33
N GLY A 255 -15.34 13.66 3.15
CA GLY A 255 -16.33 12.59 2.97
C GLY A 255 -15.98 11.57 1.87
N PHE A 256 -14.72 11.44 1.51
CA PHE A 256 -14.27 10.44 0.54
C PHE A 256 -13.99 9.08 1.17
N ILE A 257 -13.77 9.02 2.46
CA ILE A 257 -13.58 7.79 3.23
C ILE A 257 -14.43 7.85 4.49
N ASP A 258 -14.78 6.68 5.06
CA ASP A 258 -15.68 6.57 6.19
C ASP A 258 -14.96 6.64 7.53
N ARG A 259 -13.75 6.07 7.61
CA ARG A 259 -12.98 6.05 8.86
C ARG A 259 -11.48 5.85 8.62
N ILE A 260 -10.67 6.45 9.49
CA ILE A 260 -9.24 6.14 9.65
C ILE A 260 -9.10 5.09 10.73
N VAL A 261 -8.34 4.01 10.45
CA VAL A 261 -8.13 2.88 11.36
C VAL A 261 -6.64 2.61 11.48
N GLU A 262 -6.13 2.56 12.70
CA GLU A 262 -4.76 2.17 12.97
C GLU A 262 -4.56 0.67 12.72
N ARG A 263 -3.37 0.27 12.26
CA ARG A 263 -3.08 -1.14 11.92
C ARG A 263 -3.37 -2.12 13.04
N GLN A 264 -3.07 -1.74 14.28
CA GLN A 264 -3.33 -2.54 15.46
C GLN A 264 -4.82 -2.77 15.71
N GLU A 265 -5.68 -1.89 15.19
CA GLU A 265 -7.13 -1.97 15.32
C GLU A 265 -7.82 -2.60 14.11
N GLU A 266 -7.11 -2.76 12.96
CA GLU A 266 -7.71 -3.24 11.70
C GLU A 266 -8.42 -4.58 11.87
N LYS A 267 -7.79 -5.57 12.51
CA LYS A 267 -8.39 -6.89 12.70
C LYS A 267 -9.71 -6.81 13.46
N SER A 268 -9.74 -6.06 14.56
CA SER A 268 -10.95 -5.92 15.39
C SER A 268 -12.04 -5.09 14.69
N ALA A 269 -11.66 -4.04 13.96
CA ALA A 269 -12.59 -3.23 13.19
C ALA A 269 -13.24 -4.04 12.06
N LEU A 270 -12.45 -4.80 11.31
CA LEU A 270 -12.94 -5.69 10.24
C LEU A 270 -13.85 -6.78 10.81
N GLN A 271 -13.46 -7.41 11.91
CA GLN A 271 -14.29 -8.42 12.57
C GLN A 271 -15.66 -7.85 13.02
N TRP A 272 -15.69 -6.58 13.43
CA TRP A 272 -16.94 -5.92 13.80
C TRP A 272 -17.81 -5.60 12.59
N LEU A 273 -17.20 -5.16 11.48
CA LEU A 273 -17.90 -4.82 10.23
C LEU A 273 -18.48 -6.04 9.49
N LEU A 274 -17.90 -7.22 9.73
CA LEU A 274 -18.35 -8.48 9.10
C LEU A 274 -19.50 -9.17 9.86
N LYS A 275 -19.88 -8.68 11.04
CA LYS A 275 -21.02 -9.19 11.84
C LYS A 275 -22.36 -8.72 11.30
#